data_6844befc1e94d3a6957211ca2e7a0794
#
_entry.id   6844befc1e94d3a6957211ca2e7a0794
#
_cell.length_a   1.000
_cell.length_b   1.000
_cell.length_c   1.000
_cell.angle_alpha   90.00
_cell.angle_beta   90.00
_cell.angle_gamma   90.00
#
_symmetry.space_group_name_H-M   'P 1'
#
loop_
_entity.id
_entity.type
_entity.pdbx_description
1 polymer ?
#
loop_
_entity_poly.entity_id
_entity_poly.type
_entity_poly.pdbx_seq_one_letter_code
_entity_poly.pdbx_strand_id
1 'polypeptide(L)'
;EWKSNYGIMRDAIDTFVRGAGTRNPNSPLQGGLVIFAAGNEGDVYGDVRIYPAAYDPVIAVGAMDWSFRPAYYTDYGPWVDIAAPGGDRYSGKTTRTASDGRTVFYSNAQILSTILCDDAIAYQDGRKDGGMYGYGFMQGTSMACPHVSGVAALGLAYAAQNGKKYTPAEFKALLLSSVYGIDDCFTGSKDGELGPIADMAVYKNKMGGGCIDALKLLFAVKGTPAVYVRTGEPVTVDFARYFGGDRSRVALTAASFASPGNLGLSSSKAVFDGTKITFDCPEPGTSMLRISAVSGDTEFVREFAVVSRAGLAANGGWL
;
A
#
# COMPACT_ATOMS: atom_id res chain seq x y z
N GLU A 1 27.40 10.07 12.43
CA GLU A 1 27.92 10.28 11.06
C GLU A 1 26.92 10.99 10.13
N TRP A 2 25.67 10.53 10.02
CA TRP A 2 24.66 11.18 9.16
C TRP A 2 24.49 12.67 9.48
N LYS A 3 24.42 13.03 10.76
CA LYS A 3 24.22 14.43 11.18
C LYS A 3 25.44 15.32 10.87
N SER A 4 26.64 14.78 10.87
CA SER A 4 27.88 15.53 10.66
C SER A 4 28.37 15.54 9.22
N ASN A 5 28.24 14.42 8.50
CA ASN A 5 28.89 14.27 7.17
C ASN A 5 27.95 14.57 6.01
N TYR A 6 26.63 14.53 6.24
CA TYR A 6 25.61 14.69 5.18
C TYR A 6 24.72 15.93 5.38
N GLY A 7 25.27 16.97 6.01
CA GLY A 7 24.54 18.22 6.32
C GLY A 7 23.89 18.85 5.09
N ILE A 8 24.62 18.93 3.95
CA ILE A 8 24.11 19.52 2.71
C ILE A 8 22.90 18.74 2.17
N MET A 9 22.96 17.41 2.17
CA MET A 9 21.86 16.56 1.71
C MET A 9 20.63 16.74 2.61
N ARG A 10 20.82 16.75 3.92
CA ARG A 10 19.76 17.00 4.89
C ARG A 10 19.11 18.35 4.69
N ASP A 11 19.91 19.42 4.54
CA ASP A 11 19.43 20.77 4.35
C ASP A 11 18.67 20.92 3.00
N ALA A 12 19.08 20.20 1.97
CA ALA A 12 18.38 20.12 0.70
C ALA A 12 17.02 19.43 0.84
N ILE A 13 16.94 18.29 1.56
CA ILE A 13 15.68 17.60 1.86
C ILE A 13 14.74 18.52 2.64
N ASP A 14 15.23 19.13 3.71
CA ASP A 14 14.44 20.02 4.54
C ASP A 14 13.93 21.24 3.77
N THR A 15 14.76 21.82 2.93
CA THR A 15 14.39 22.95 2.07
C THR A 15 13.30 22.55 1.08
N PHE A 16 13.43 21.40 0.45
CA PHE A 16 12.41 20.89 -0.48
C PHE A 16 11.09 20.59 0.25
N VAL A 17 11.14 19.87 1.38
CA VAL A 17 9.93 19.53 2.14
C VAL A 17 9.20 20.78 2.60
N ARG A 18 9.91 21.82 3.05
CA ARG A 18 9.27 23.08 3.49
C ARG A 18 8.83 23.99 2.37
N GLY A 19 9.53 23.99 1.24
CA GLY A 19 9.41 25.06 0.25
C GLY A 19 8.74 24.69 -1.07
N ALA A 20 8.70 23.42 -1.44
CA ALA A 20 8.12 23.01 -2.71
C ALA A 20 6.60 23.29 -2.74
N GLY A 21 6.10 23.78 -3.87
CA GLY A 21 4.67 24.04 -4.05
C GLY A 21 4.12 25.28 -3.33
N THR A 22 4.83 25.84 -2.36
CA THR A 22 4.30 26.96 -1.52
C THR A 22 4.06 28.26 -2.30
N ARG A 23 4.71 28.44 -3.46
CA ARG A 23 4.50 29.60 -4.33
C ARG A 23 3.25 29.49 -5.20
N ASN A 24 2.67 28.30 -5.31
CA ASN A 24 1.44 28.08 -6.06
C ASN A 24 0.25 27.95 -5.08
N PRO A 25 -0.63 28.95 -5.00
CA PRO A 25 -1.78 28.89 -4.09
C PRO A 25 -2.76 27.78 -4.45
N ASN A 26 -2.70 27.23 -5.65
CA ASN A 26 -3.56 26.13 -6.11
C ASN A 26 -2.91 24.74 -5.90
N SER A 27 -1.67 24.68 -5.40
CA SER A 27 -1.03 23.41 -5.08
C SER A 27 -1.80 22.67 -3.99
N PRO A 28 -2.14 21.39 -4.17
CA PRO A 28 -2.78 20.59 -3.13
C PRO A 28 -1.82 20.24 -1.98
N LEU A 29 -0.52 20.40 -2.19
CA LEU A 29 0.52 20.21 -1.20
C LEU A 29 1.30 21.51 -1.01
N GLN A 30 1.32 22.02 0.22
CA GLN A 30 2.06 23.21 0.62
C GLN A 30 3.42 22.82 1.22
N GLY A 31 4.29 22.31 0.38
CA GLY A 31 5.60 21.74 0.66
C GLY A 31 5.90 20.59 -0.30
N GLY A 32 6.93 19.79 -0.02
CA GLY A 32 7.32 18.64 -0.80
C GLY A 32 7.25 17.32 -0.05
N LEU A 33 7.16 16.21 -0.77
CA LEU A 33 7.37 14.87 -0.23
C LEU A 33 8.66 14.30 -0.79
N VAL A 34 9.45 13.72 0.08
CA VAL A 34 10.66 12.99 -0.28
C VAL A 34 10.47 11.54 0.07
N ILE A 35 10.50 10.67 -0.93
CA ILE A 35 10.23 9.24 -0.80
C ILE A 35 11.48 8.49 -1.25
N PHE A 36 12.01 7.63 -0.39
CA PHE A 36 13.23 6.86 -0.65
C PHE A 36 13.00 5.36 -0.53
N ALA A 37 13.68 4.62 -1.38
CA ALA A 37 13.86 3.19 -1.21
C ALA A 37 14.61 2.91 0.10
N ALA A 38 14.16 1.91 0.87
CA ALA A 38 14.78 1.59 2.16
C ALA A 38 16.21 1.03 2.01
N GLY A 39 16.47 0.26 0.95
CA GLY A 39 17.72 -0.43 0.67
C GLY A 39 17.50 -1.92 0.41
N ASN A 40 18.54 -2.61 -0.07
CA ASN A 40 18.42 -3.99 -0.54
C ASN A 40 19.45 -4.94 0.10
N GLU A 41 19.89 -4.63 1.30
CA GLU A 41 20.92 -5.36 2.02
C GLU A 41 20.39 -6.03 3.30
N GLY A 42 19.06 -6.14 3.43
CA GLY A 42 18.40 -6.67 4.63
C GLY A 42 18.74 -8.12 4.95
N ASP A 43 19.04 -8.93 3.93
CA ASP A 43 19.51 -10.31 4.07
C ASP A 43 20.97 -10.42 4.55
N VAL A 44 21.76 -9.33 4.40
CA VAL A 44 23.17 -9.25 4.80
C VAL A 44 23.32 -8.62 6.17
N TYR A 45 22.68 -7.48 6.38
CA TYR A 45 22.89 -6.64 7.57
C TYR A 45 21.73 -6.65 8.57
N GLY A 46 20.59 -7.24 8.20
CA GLY A 46 19.42 -7.29 9.07
C GLY A 46 18.80 -5.89 9.30
N ASP A 47 18.40 -5.64 10.54
CA ASP A 47 17.75 -4.39 10.97
C ASP A 47 18.79 -3.26 11.16
N VAL A 48 19.35 -2.77 10.07
CA VAL A 48 20.30 -1.65 10.08
C VAL A 48 19.64 -0.41 9.49
N ARG A 49 19.79 0.72 10.19
CA ARG A 49 19.22 1.99 9.76
C ARG A 49 20.04 2.62 8.64
N ILE A 50 19.43 2.75 7.45
CA ILE A 50 20.05 3.28 6.24
C ILE A 50 19.61 4.74 6.00
N TYR A 51 20.57 5.60 5.72
CA TYR A 51 20.32 7.00 5.37
C TYR A 51 20.62 7.27 3.90
N PRO A 52 19.83 8.18 3.22
CA PRO A 52 18.88 9.13 3.81
C PRO A 52 17.48 8.57 4.08
N ALA A 53 17.16 7.31 3.73
CA ALA A 53 15.82 6.75 3.87
C ALA A 53 15.27 6.87 5.31
N ALA A 54 16.12 6.61 6.31
CA ALA A 54 15.76 6.68 7.74
C ALA A 54 15.76 8.09 8.34
N TYR A 55 15.76 9.16 7.50
CA TYR A 55 15.65 10.53 7.98
C TYR A 55 14.19 10.93 8.12
N ASP A 56 13.76 11.41 9.30
CA ASP A 56 12.35 11.66 9.64
C ASP A 56 11.48 12.36 8.57
N PRO A 57 11.93 13.43 7.89
CA PRO A 57 11.13 14.06 6.84
C PRO A 57 10.90 13.18 5.60
N VAL A 58 11.71 12.14 5.44
CA VAL A 58 11.63 11.21 4.31
C VAL A 58 10.57 10.14 4.59
N ILE A 59 10.03 9.54 3.54
CA ILE A 59 9.19 8.35 3.60
C ILE A 59 10.03 7.18 3.12
N ALA A 60 10.38 6.27 4.03
CA ALA A 60 11.17 5.08 3.75
C ALA A 60 10.27 3.94 3.26
N VAL A 61 10.58 3.39 2.09
CA VAL A 61 9.75 2.35 1.45
C VAL A 61 10.45 1.02 1.41
N GLY A 62 9.93 0.04 2.14
CA GLY A 62 10.33 -1.36 2.08
C GLY A 62 9.68 -2.10 0.91
N ALA A 63 10.32 -3.18 0.46
CA ALA A 63 9.85 -4.01 -0.64
C ALA A 63 9.15 -5.28 -0.16
N MET A 64 8.07 -5.65 -0.82
CA MET A 64 7.39 -6.91 -0.60
C MET A 64 7.15 -7.67 -1.90
N ASP A 65 6.93 -8.96 -1.77
CA ASP A 65 6.52 -9.85 -2.84
C ASP A 65 4.99 -9.83 -3.07
N TRP A 66 4.53 -10.57 -4.06
CA TRP A 66 3.12 -10.68 -4.45
C TRP A 66 2.23 -11.42 -3.42
N SER A 67 2.83 -12.10 -2.44
CA SER A 67 2.13 -12.74 -1.33
C SER A 67 2.11 -11.89 -0.05
N PHE A 68 2.41 -10.60 -0.16
CA PHE A 68 2.49 -9.65 0.94
C PHE A 68 3.55 -9.98 2.00
N ARG A 69 4.55 -10.78 1.64
CA ARG A 69 5.69 -11.03 2.51
C ARG A 69 6.85 -10.12 2.13
N PRO A 70 7.70 -9.70 3.07
CA PRO A 70 8.91 -8.96 2.78
C PRO A 70 9.74 -9.63 1.69
N ALA A 71 10.23 -8.85 0.72
CA ALA A 71 11.19 -9.35 -0.24
C ALA A 71 12.50 -9.73 0.49
N TYR A 72 13.19 -10.79 0.03
CA TYR A 72 14.33 -11.34 0.76
C TYR A 72 15.45 -10.31 1.01
N TYR A 73 15.59 -9.36 0.10
CA TYR A 73 16.64 -8.34 0.12
C TYR A 73 16.25 -7.08 0.89
N THR A 74 14.94 -6.85 1.16
CA THR A 74 14.50 -5.55 1.66
C THR A 74 15.13 -5.20 2.99
N ASP A 75 15.66 -3.98 3.09
CA ASP A 75 15.98 -3.43 4.40
C ASP A 75 14.70 -3.21 5.19
N TYR A 76 14.78 -3.43 6.47
CA TYR A 76 13.64 -3.39 7.39
C TYR A 76 14.04 -2.80 8.74
N GLY A 77 13.08 -2.37 9.51
CA GLY A 77 13.30 -1.81 10.83
C GLY A 77 12.20 -0.84 11.24
N PRO A 78 12.20 -0.36 12.48
CA PRO A 78 11.19 0.58 12.97
C PRO A 78 11.25 1.96 12.27
N TRP A 79 12.25 2.17 11.43
CA TRP A 79 12.46 3.37 10.63
C TRP A 79 11.89 3.27 9.22
N VAL A 80 11.44 2.10 8.78
CA VAL A 80 10.69 1.93 7.54
C VAL A 80 9.26 2.40 7.77
N ASP A 81 8.76 3.27 6.90
CA ASP A 81 7.45 3.91 7.08
C ASP A 81 6.32 3.12 6.43
N ILE A 82 6.58 2.50 5.28
CA ILE A 82 5.57 1.87 4.43
C ILE A 82 6.17 0.79 3.54
N ALA A 83 5.38 -0.22 3.19
CA ALA A 83 5.76 -1.24 2.23
C ALA A 83 5.02 -1.08 0.90
N ALA A 84 5.65 -1.52 -0.19
CA ALA A 84 5.05 -1.57 -1.51
C ALA A 84 5.59 -2.73 -2.34
N PRO A 85 4.94 -3.09 -3.47
CA PRO A 85 5.45 -4.14 -4.36
C PRO A 85 6.85 -3.82 -4.88
N GLY A 86 7.82 -4.63 -4.51
CA GLY A 86 9.20 -4.53 -5.00
C GLY A 86 9.62 -5.74 -5.84
N GLY A 87 8.79 -6.79 -5.82
CA GLY A 87 9.08 -8.07 -6.44
C GLY A 87 10.09 -8.90 -5.67
N ASP A 88 10.09 -10.21 -5.93
CA ASP A 88 11.04 -11.13 -5.33
C ASP A 88 11.17 -12.38 -6.20
N ARG A 89 12.36 -12.57 -6.78
CA ARG A 89 12.64 -13.68 -7.69
C ARG A 89 12.47 -15.07 -7.07
N TYR A 90 12.50 -15.18 -5.74
CA TYR A 90 12.33 -16.45 -5.05
C TYR A 90 10.87 -16.79 -4.76
N SER A 91 9.96 -15.82 -4.86
CA SER A 91 8.53 -16.01 -4.59
C SER A 91 7.73 -16.65 -5.73
N GLY A 92 8.32 -16.86 -6.89
CA GLY A 92 7.63 -17.45 -8.06
C GLY A 92 8.58 -18.20 -8.97
N LYS A 93 9.34 -19.14 -8.42
CA LYS A 93 10.31 -19.94 -9.20
C LYS A 93 9.58 -20.83 -10.21
N THR A 94 9.63 -20.47 -11.48
CA THR A 94 9.40 -21.40 -12.57
C THR A 94 10.71 -21.68 -13.28
N THR A 95 10.98 -22.96 -13.58
CA THR A 95 12.13 -23.35 -14.37
C THR A 95 11.70 -23.58 -15.81
N ARG A 96 12.47 -23.05 -16.76
CA ARG A 96 12.33 -23.32 -18.18
C ARG A 96 13.66 -23.86 -18.71
N THR A 97 13.63 -24.90 -19.51
CA THR A 97 14.80 -25.36 -20.25
C THR A 97 14.97 -24.48 -21.49
N ALA A 98 16.07 -23.76 -21.59
CA ALA A 98 16.41 -22.98 -22.77
C ALA A 98 16.77 -23.91 -23.95
N SER A 99 16.76 -23.39 -25.18
CA SER A 99 17.06 -24.16 -26.39
C SER A 99 18.46 -24.77 -26.42
N ASP A 100 19.37 -24.31 -25.57
CA ASP A 100 20.74 -24.82 -25.38
C ASP A 100 20.85 -25.84 -24.24
N GLY A 101 19.73 -26.31 -23.68
CA GLY A 101 19.68 -27.31 -22.61
C GLY A 101 19.92 -26.77 -21.19
N ARG A 102 20.21 -25.47 -21.02
CA ARG A 102 20.39 -24.86 -19.70
C ARG A 102 19.04 -24.64 -19.00
N THR A 103 19.01 -24.89 -17.71
CA THR A 103 17.87 -24.52 -16.89
C THR A 103 17.92 -23.01 -16.60
N VAL A 104 16.97 -22.28 -17.14
CA VAL A 104 16.80 -20.85 -16.86
C VAL A 104 15.69 -20.70 -15.84
N PHE A 105 15.98 -19.99 -14.76
CA PHE A 105 14.99 -19.63 -13.79
C PHE A 105 14.19 -18.42 -14.31
N TYR A 106 12.90 -18.61 -14.44
CA TYR A 106 11.94 -17.53 -14.71
C TYR A 106 11.26 -17.16 -13.42
N SER A 107 11.28 -15.88 -13.09
CA SER A 107 10.43 -15.36 -12.03
C SER A 107 9.55 -14.26 -12.60
N ASN A 108 8.27 -14.53 -12.75
CA ASN A 108 7.24 -13.52 -13.01
C ASN A 108 6.83 -12.78 -11.72
N ALA A 109 7.49 -13.07 -10.60
CA ALA A 109 7.25 -12.44 -9.30
C ALA A 109 8.03 -11.12 -9.12
N GLN A 110 8.65 -10.61 -10.19
CA GLN A 110 9.31 -9.31 -10.23
C GLN A 110 8.37 -8.24 -10.80
N ILE A 111 8.75 -6.98 -10.69
CA ILE A 111 7.97 -5.85 -11.18
C ILE A 111 8.23 -5.64 -12.66
N LEU A 112 7.18 -5.74 -13.48
CA LEU A 112 7.23 -5.43 -14.91
C LEU A 112 7.11 -3.91 -15.10
N SER A 113 8.05 -3.32 -15.82
CA SER A 113 8.00 -1.91 -16.18
C SER A 113 8.71 -1.65 -17.51
N THR A 114 8.61 -0.40 -17.99
CA THR A 114 9.36 0.06 -19.16
C THR A 114 10.84 0.14 -18.85
N ILE A 115 11.66 -0.31 -19.80
CA ILE A 115 13.12 -0.20 -19.77
C ILE A 115 13.63 0.41 -21.06
N LEU A 116 14.87 0.89 -21.06
CA LEU A 116 15.54 1.30 -22.30
C LEU A 116 15.69 0.09 -23.22
N CYS A 117 15.40 0.28 -24.51
CA CYS A 117 15.68 -0.70 -25.55
C CYS A 117 17.16 -0.67 -25.91
N ASP A 118 18.03 -1.02 -24.95
CA ASP A 118 19.45 -1.22 -25.17
C ASP A 118 19.75 -2.70 -24.97
N ASP A 119 20.45 -3.30 -25.94
CA ASP A 119 20.86 -4.72 -25.89
C ASP A 119 21.60 -5.08 -24.61
N ALA A 120 22.28 -4.13 -23.97
CA ALA A 120 22.98 -4.33 -22.71
C ALA A 120 22.05 -4.54 -21.50
N ILE A 121 20.86 -3.95 -21.49
CA ILE A 121 19.89 -4.05 -20.37
C ILE A 121 18.95 -5.23 -20.56
N ALA A 122 18.54 -5.53 -21.80
CA ALA A 122 17.79 -6.73 -22.14
C ALA A 122 18.50 -8.03 -21.71
N TYR A 123 19.80 -7.93 -21.43
CA TYR A 123 20.66 -9.04 -21.04
C TYR A 123 20.48 -9.52 -19.60
N GLN A 124 19.97 -8.69 -18.70
CA GLN A 124 19.81 -9.07 -17.29
C GLN A 124 18.71 -10.11 -17.09
N ASP A 125 17.77 -10.21 -18.02
CA ASP A 125 16.65 -11.15 -18.00
C ASP A 125 16.87 -12.43 -18.82
N GLY A 126 18.06 -12.61 -19.41
CA GLY A 126 18.36 -13.78 -20.27
C GLY A 126 17.58 -13.82 -21.59
N ARG A 127 16.91 -12.74 -21.98
CA ARG A 127 16.16 -12.63 -23.23
C ARG A 127 16.99 -11.97 -24.32
N LYS A 128 17.60 -12.81 -25.14
CA LYS A 128 18.16 -12.43 -26.43
C LYS A 128 17.15 -12.62 -27.57
N ASP A 129 15.98 -12.12 -27.48
CA ASP A 129 15.06 -12.12 -28.62
C ASP A 129 15.03 -10.73 -29.27
N GLY A 130 16.23 -10.34 -29.75
CA GLY A 130 16.38 -9.45 -30.89
C GLY A 130 15.61 -8.15 -30.83
N GLY A 131 15.62 -7.46 -29.72
CA GLY A 131 15.26 -6.06 -29.72
C GLY A 131 13.77 -5.75 -29.71
N MET A 132 13.45 -4.66 -29.21
CA MET A 132 12.20 -3.89 -29.27
C MET A 132 11.23 -4.02 -28.10
N TYR A 133 11.51 -4.79 -27.08
CA TYR A 133 10.60 -4.75 -25.93
C TYR A 133 11.11 -3.75 -24.90
N GLY A 134 10.55 -2.53 -24.92
CA GLY A 134 10.78 -1.51 -23.89
C GLY A 134 10.19 -1.90 -22.52
N TYR A 135 10.15 -3.20 -22.20
CA TYR A 135 9.63 -3.76 -20.96
C TYR A 135 10.58 -4.81 -20.40
N GLY A 136 10.77 -4.78 -19.09
CA GLY A 136 11.59 -5.74 -18.38
C GLY A 136 11.11 -5.95 -16.96
N PHE A 137 11.52 -7.08 -16.38
CA PHE A 137 11.25 -7.41 -14.99
C PHE A 137 12.44 -7.02 -14.13
N MET A 138 12.16 -6.28 -13.05
CA MET A 138 13.16 -5.91 -12.05
C MET A 138 12.61 -6.09 -10.63
N GLN A 139 13.51 -6.23 -9.68
CA GLN A 139 13.17 -6.28 -8.25
C GLN A 139 14.03 -5.29 -7.48
N GLY A 140 13.52 -4.84 -6.33
CA GLY A 140 14.23 -3.93 -5.45
C GLY A 140 13.29 -3.01 -4.70
N THR A 141 13.76 -2.45 -3.59
CA THR A 141 13.09 -1.31 -2.96
C THR A 141 13.03 -0.10 -3.92
N SER A 142 13.91 -0.08 -4.93
CA SER A 142 13.87 0.87 -6.05
C SER A 142 12.63 0.72 -6.94
N MET A 143 11.99 -0.47 -6.96
CA MET A 143 10.70 -0.71 -7.64
C MET A 143 9.52 -0.45 -6.70
N ALA A 144 9.68 -0.67 -5.40
CA ALA A 144 8.66 -0.36 -4.39
C ALA A 144 8.44 1.15 -4.22
N CYS A 145 9.53 1.93 -4.18
CA CYS A 145 9.50 3.38 -3.98
C CYS A 145 8.62 4.14 -5.00
N PRO A 146 8.70 3.90 -6.32
CA PRO A 146 7.85 4.56 -7.30
C PRO A 146 6.37 4.17 -7.20
N HIS A 147 6.02 3.00 -6.67
CA HIS A 147 4.62 2.68 -6.38
C HIS A 147 4.03 3.64 -5.34
N VAL A 148 4.76 3.88 -4.25
CA VAL A 148 4.33 4.85 -3.22
C VAL A 148 4.28 6.27 -3.80
N SER A 149 5.26 6.65 -4.62
CA SER A 149 5.30 7.96 -5.27
C SER A 149 4.11 8.16 -6.22
N GLY A 150 3.76 7.12 -7.00
CA GLY A 150 2.61 7.13 -7.90
C GLY A 150 1.28 7.24 -7.14
N VAL A 151 1.11 6.49 -6.05
CA VAL A 151 -0.08 6.57 -5.20
C VAL A 151 -0.18 7.93 -4.51
N ALA A 152 0.94 8.49 -4.04
CA ALA A 152 0.97 9.84 -3.47
C ALA A 152 0.56 10.89 -4.51
N ALA A 153 1.08 10.81 -5.74
CA ALA A 153 0.70 11.71 -6.83
C ALA A 153 -0.79 11.59 -7.19
N LEU A 154 -1.32 10.36 -7.25
CA LEU A 154 -2.75 10.10 -7.46
C LEU A 154 -3.60 10.74 -6.35
N GLY A 155 -3.22 10.56 -5.09
CA GLY A 155 -3.91 11.16 -3.95
C GLY A 155 -3.90 12.68 -3.98
N LEU A 156 -2.77 13.31 -4.35
CA LEU A 156 -2.65 14.76 -4.49
C LEU A 156 -3.46 15.29 -5.69
N ALA A 157 -3.46 14.59 -6.82
CA ALA A 157 -4.31 14.95 -7.95
C ALA A 157 -5.79 14.93 -7.57
N TYR A 158 -6.21 13.90 -6.83
CA TYR A 158 -7.58 13.79 -6.33
C TYR A 158 -7.89 14.86 -5.26
N ALA A 159 -6.92 15.21 -4.41
CA ALA A 159 -7.04 16.32 -3.46
C ALA A 159 -7.29 17.65 -4.18
N ALA A 160 -6.53 17.93 -5.25
CA ALA A 160 -6.73 19.13 -6.07
C ALA A 160 -8.13 19.20 -6.67
N GLN A 161 -8.65 18.10 -7.23
CA GLN A 161 -10.00 18.00 -7.78
C GLN A 161 -11.09 18.26 -6.72
N ASN A 162 -10.83 17.92 -5.47
CA ASN A 162 -11.75 18.11 -4.35
C ASN A 162 -11.48 19.41 -3.54
N GLY A 163 -10.62 20.32 -4.03
CA GLY A 163 -10.27 21.56 -3.36
C GLY A 163 -9.58 21.39 -2.01
N LYS A 164 -8.97 20.22 -1.77
CA LYS A 164 -8.25 19.91 -0.53
C LYS A 164 -6.81 20.37 -0.63
N LYS A 165 -6.27 20.82 0.50
CA LYS A 165 -4.87 21.22 0.64
C LYS A 165 -4.30 20.60 1.90
N TYR A 166 -3.04 20.22 1.83
CA TYR A 166 -2.32 19.57 2.91
C TYR A 166 -0.93 20.19 3.09
N THR A 167 -0.45 20.19 4.29
CA THR A 167 0.97 20.31 4.59
C THR A 167 1.66 18.95 4.30
N PRO A 168 2.99 18.91 4.12
CA PRO A 168 3.72 17.65 3.98
C PRO A 168 3.46 16.66 5.11
N ALA A 169 3.39 17.14 6.35
CA ALA A 169 3.16 16.30 7.52
C ALA A 169 1.75 15.68 7.52
N GLU A 170 0.71 16.47 7.19
CA GLU A 170 -0.66 15.97 7.09
C GLU A 170 -0.81 14.94 5.99
N PHE A 171 -0.24 15.21 4.80
CA PHE A 171 -0.34 14.28 3.69
C PHE A 171 0.51 13.01 3.92
N LYS A 172 1.72 13.14 4.51
CA LYS A 172 2.51 11.98 4.95
C LYS A 172 1.69 11.12 5.90
N ALA A 173 1.09 11.70 6.93
CA ALA A 173 0.25 10.95 7.88
C ALA A 173 -0.94 10.26 7.20
N LEU A 174 -1.60 10.93 6.25
CA LEU A 174 -2.71 10.38 5.48
C LEU A 174 -2.24 9.18 4.62
N LEU A 175 -1.11 9.33 3.93
CA LEU A 175 -0.51 8.28 3.11
C LEU A 175 -0.12 7.07 3.95
N LEU A 176 0.58 7.27 5.07
CA LEU A 176 1.03 6.19 5.97
C LEU A 176 -0.12 5.49 6.70
N SER A 177 -1.27 6.14 6.88
CA SER A 177 -2.48 5.51 7.40
C SER A 177 -3.30 4.77 6.33
N SER A 178 -3.00 5.04 5.05
CA SER A 178 -3.68 4.43 3.91
C SER A 178 -2.97 3.16 3.45
N VAL A 179 -2.88 2.19 4.36
CA VAL A 179 -2.17 0.93 4.15
C VAL A 179 -3.05 -0.27 4.48
N TYR A 180 -2.71 -1.39 3.89
CA TYR A 180 -3.23 -2.71 4.23
C TYR A 180 -2.22 -3.40 5.16
N GLY A 181 -2.67 -3.85 6.34
CA GLY A 181 -1.81 -4.54 7.30
C GLY A 181 -1.33 -5.88 6.77
N ILE A 182 -0.03 -6.14 6.85
CA ILE A 182 0.61 -7.31 6.24
C ILE A 182 1.36 -8.20 7.25
N ASP A 183 1.47 -7.80 8.50
CA ASP A 183 2.24 -8.53 9.52
C ASP A 183 1.75 -9.99 9.74
N ASP A 184 0.46 -10.24 9.51
CA ASP A 184 -0.12 -11.59 9.61
C ASP A 184 0.38 -12.53 8.50
N CYS A 185 0.95 -11.97 7.41
CA CYS A 185 1.56 -12.74 6.33
C CYS A 185 2.99 -13.16 6.64
N PHE A 186 3.61 -12.60 7.69
CA PHE A 186 5.00 -12.85 8.05
C PHE A 186 5.12 -14.11 8.90
N THR A 187 4.94 -15.24 8.23
CA THR A 187 4.97 -16.57 8.84
C THR A 187 5.83 -17.52 8.03
N GLY A 188 6.35 -18.54 8.70
CA GLY A 188 7.16 -19.57 8.07
C GLY A 188 8.52 -19.08 7.58
N SER A 189 9.11 -19.80 6.66
CA SER A 189 10.41 -19.50 6.04
C SER A 189 10.27 -19.00 4.61
N LYS A 190 11.34 -18.41 4.09
CA LYS A 190 11.44 -17.93 2.71
C LYS A 190 12.84 -18.13 2.17
N ASP A 191 12.97 -18.50 0.91
CA ASP A 191 14.27 -18.54 0.25
C ASP A 191 14.84 -17.13 0.06
N GLY A 192 16.15 -16.98 0.25
CA GLY A 192 16.93 -15.77 0.01
C GLY A 192 18.20 -16.06 -0.78
N GLU A 193 18.95 -15.04 -1.12
CA GLU A 193 20.17 -15.17 -1.91
C GLU A 193 21.30 -15.84 -1.14
N LEU A 194 21.44 -15.48 0.12
CA LEU A 194 22.49 -16.02 1.02
C LEU A 194 22.03 -17.29 1.76
N GLY A 195 20.85 -17.79 1.45
CA GLY A 195 20.23 -18.93 2.09
C GLY A 195 18.81 -18.62 2.58
N PRO A 196 18.11 -19.61 3.13
CA PRO A 196 16.74 -19.41 3.56
C PRO A 196 16.67 -18.50 4.80
N ILE A 197 15.72 -17.55 4.76
CA ILE A 197 15.28 -16.80 5.94
C ILE A 197 14.39 -17.74 6.74
N ALA A 198 14.89 -18.21 7.87
CA ALA A 198 14.27 -19.29 8.63
C ALA A 198 12.92 -18.92 9.25
N ASP A 199 12.74 -17.67 9.65
CA ASP A 199 11.50 -17.16 10.26
C ASP A 199 11.18 -15.75 9.78
N MET A 200 10.08 -15.63 9.03
CA MET A 200 9.60 -14.33 8.54
C MET A 200 9.06 -13.42 9.64
N ALA A 201 8.83 -13.94 10.85
CA ALA A 201 8.36 -13.11 11.97
C ALA A 201 9.36 -12.04 12.41
N VAL A 202 10.62 -12.13 12.01
CA VAL A 202 11.65 -11.11 12.27
C VAL A 202 11.30 -9.74 11.67
N TYR A 203 10.44 -9.71 10.63
CA TYR A 203 9.99 -8.48 9.96
C TYR A 203 8.77 -7.84 10.62
N LYS A 204 8.09 -8.49 11.57
CA LYS A 204 6.88 -7.96 12.22
C LYS A 204 7.15 -6.61 12.88
N ASN A 205 6.25 -5.65 12.65
CA ASN A 205 6.37 -4.25 13.09
C ASN A 205 7.62 -3.51 12.54
N LYS A 206 8.20 -3.98 11.44
CA LYS A 206 9.42 -3.42 10.84
C LYS A 206 9.29 -3.10 9.35
N MET A 207 8.08 -3.24 8.80
CA MET A 207 7.74 -2.91 7.41
C MET A 207 6.75 -1.75 7.33
N GLY A 208 6.83 -0.83 8.30
CA GLY A 208 5.91 0.29 8.43
C GLY A 208 4.51 -0.14 8.83
N GLY A 209 3.50 0.66 8.49
CA GLY A 209 2.10 0.34 8.76
C GLY A 209 1.50 -0.75 7.86
N GLY A 210 2.22 -1.18 6.85
CA GLY A 210 1.78 -2.19 5.88
C GLY A 210 1.97 -1.79 4.42
N CYS A 211 1.28 -2.48 3.51
CA CYS A 211 1.31 -2.20 2.08
C CYS A 211 0.46 -0.99 1.72
N ILE A 212 1.00 -0.10 0.90
CA ILE A 212 0.27 1.06 0.36
C ILE A 212 -1.03 0.65 -0.33
N ASP A 213 -2.10 1.39 -0.04
CA ASP A 213 -3.45 1.17 -0.60
C ASP A 213 -3.98 2.46 -1.24
N ALA A 214 -3.94 2.50 -2.57
CA ALA A 214 -4.40 3.66 -3.33
C ALA A 214 -5.88 3.99 -3.10
N LEU A 215 -6.75 2.96 -3.06
CA LEU A 215 -8.18 3.17 -2.85
C LEU A 215 -8.46 3.74 -1.47
N LYS A 216 -7.76 3.24 -0.44
CA LYS A 216 -7.88 3.75 0.93
C LYS A 216 -7.45 5.21 1.01
N LEU A 217 -6.36 5.58 0.30
CA LEU A 217 -5.92 6.96 0.22
C LEU A 217 -6.97 7.87 -0.43
N LEU A 218 -7.58 7.45 -1.54
CA LEU A 218 -8.61 8.25 -2.20
C LEU A 218 -9.84 8.45 -1.31
N PHE A 219 -10.29 7.44 -0.58
CA PHE A 219 -11.37 7.59 0.39
C PHE A 219 -10.97 8.52 1.54
N ALA A 220 -9.74 8.43 2.03
CA ALA A 220 -9.23 9.30 3.08
C ALA A 220 -9.17 10.77 2.60
N VAL A 221 -8.68 11.03 1.39
CA VAL A 221 -8.69 12.36 0.76
C VAL A 221 -10.11 12.88 0.61
N LYS A 222 -11.05 12.05 0.15
CA LYS A 222 -12.47 12.43 0.05
C LYS A 222 -13.09 12.72 1.42
N GLY A 223 -12.56 12.13 2.48
CA GLY A 223 -13.15 12.18 3.82
C GLY A 223 -14.29 11.18 4.00
N THR A 224 -14.32 10.12 3.19
CA THR A 224 -15.31 9.04 3.27
C THR A 224 -14.72 7.89 4.11
N PRO A 225 -15.30 7.54 5.25
CA PRO A 225 -14.85 6.39 6.02
C PRO A 225 -14.96 5.10 5.19
N ALA A 226 -13.94 4.26 5.22
CA ALA A 226 -13.94 2.99 4.53
C ALA A 226 -13.99 1.82 5.52
N VAL A 227 -14.80 0.83 5.20
CA VAL A 227 -14.93 -0.44 5.93
C VAL A 227 -14.37 -1.54 5.01
N TYR A 228 -13.31 -2.19 5.47
CA TYR A 228 -12.69 -3.29 4.74
C TYR A 228 -13.18 -4.62 5.31
N VAL A 229 -13.64 -5.50 4.43
CA VAL A 229 -14.12 -6.84 4.76
C VAL A 229 -13.43 -7.86 3.88
N ARG A 230 -13.30 -9.10 4.36
CA ARG A 230 -12.85 -10.21 3.53
C ARG A 230 -13.98 -10.77 2.71
N THR A 231 -13.69 -11.05 1.45
CA THR A 231 -14.64 -11.73 0.55
C THR A 231 -14.96 -13.13 1.10
N GLY A 232 -16.25 -13.44 1.22
CA GLY A 232 -16.74 -14.73 1.70
C GLY A 232 -16.57 -14.99 3.22
N GLU A 233 -16.14 -13.97 3.98
CA GLU A 233 -16.07 -14.08 5.45
C GLU A 233 -17.00 -13.04 6.09
N PRO A 234 -17.95 -13.45 6.96
CA PRO A 234 -18.82 -12.52 7.64
C PRO A 234 -18.03 -11.61 8.60
N VAL A 235 -18.19 -10.31 8.48
CA VAL A 235 -17.57 -9.29 9.33
C VAL A 235 -18.64 -8.38 9.91
N THR A 236 -18.70 -8.28 11.23
CA THR A 236 -19.63 -7.39 11.92
C THR A 236 -18.95 -6.10 12.34
N VAL A 237 -19.50 -4.97 11.92
CA VAL A 237 -19.01 -3.62 12.24
C VAL A 237 -20.06 -2.86 13.04
N ASP A 238 -19.62 -2.28 14.15
CA ASP A 238 -20.44 -1.36 14.93
C ASP A 238 -20.26 0.08 14.43
N PHE A 239 -21.34 0.65 13.92
CA PHE A 239 -21.37 2.00 13.35
C PHE A 239 -21.62 3.11 14.36
N ALA A 240 -21.97 2.82 15.61
CA ALA A 240 -22.21 3.85 16.64
C ALA A 240 -21.04 4.83 16.74
N ARG A 241 -19.81 4.33 16.62
CA ARG A 241 -18.57 5.15 16.70
C ARG A 241 -18.45 6.25 15.65
N TYR A 242 -19.20 6.16 14.57
CA TYR A 242 -19.12 7.13 13.47
C TYR A 242 -20.15 8.26 13.59
N PHE A 243 -21.10 8.17 14.52
CA PHE A 243 -22.19 9.13 14.68
C PHE A 243 -22.03 9.94 15.96
N GLY A 244 -20.98 10.50 16.28
CA GLY A 244 -20.70 11.46 17.35
C GLY A 244 -21.60 11.45 18.61
N GLY A 245 -21.18 12.07 19.70
CA GLY A 245 -21.96 12.14 20.92
C GLY A 245 -21.95 10.86 21.76
N ASP A 246 -23.01 10.64 22.54
CA ASP A 246 -23.17 9.45 23.35
C ASP A 246 -23.55 8.24 22.49
N ARG A 247 -22.61 7.30 22.35
CA ARG A 247 -22.78 6.10 21.51
C ARG A 247 -23.94 5.21 21.94
N SER A 248 -24.32 5.25 23.22
CA SER A 248 -25.44 4.47 23.74
C SER A 248 -26.81 4.98 23.26
N ARG A 249 -26.85 6.20 22.72
CA ARG A 249 -28.07 6.85 22.21
C ARG A 249 -28.16 6.80 20.67
N VAL A 250 -27.24 6.14 20.01
CA VAL A 250 -27.27 5.98 18.55
C VAL A 250 -28.14 4.79 18.18
N ALA A 251 -29.07 4.98 17.26
CA ALA A 251 -29.83 3.91 16.65
C ALA A 251 -29.85 4.06 15.14
N LEU A 252 -29.55 3.00 14.41
CA LEU A 252 -29.67 2.98 12.95
C LEU A 252 -31.14 2.91 12.54
N THR A 253 -31.54 3.73 11.58
CA THR A 253 -32.92 3.77 11.06
C THR A 253 -33.02 3.21 9.64
N ALA A 254 -31.95 3.30 8.85
CA ALA A 254 -31.86 2.71 7.52
C ALA A 254 -30.40 2.46 7.13
N ALA A 255 -30.19 1.44 6.29
CA ALA A 255 -28.90 1.18 5.67
C ALA A 255 -29.10 0.62 4.25
N SER A 256 -28.41 1.19 3.26
CA SER A 256 -28.56 0.76 1.87
C SER A 256 -27.29 0.92 1.06
N PHE A 257 -27.01 -0.07 0.19
CA PHE A 257 -25.91 -0.05 -0.78
C PHE A 257 -26.31 0.65 -2.07
N ALA A 258 -25.41 1.45 -2.63
CA ALA A 258 -25.61 2.10 -3.93
C ALA A 258 -25.45 1.10 -5.10
N SER A 259 -24.52 0.15 -4.98
CA SER A 259 -24.19 -0.84 -6.01
C SER A 259 -23.94 -2.21 -5.38
N PRO A 260 -24.99 -2.89 -4.88
CA PRO A 260 -24.82 -4.15 -4.13
C PRO A 260 -24.19 -5.26 -5.00
N GLY A 261 -24.49 -5.30 -6.30
CA GLY A 261 -23.93 -6.29 -7.22
C GLY A 261 -22.40 -6.27 -7.31
N ASN A 262 -21.76 -5.12 -7.04
CA ASN A 262 -20.30 -5.03 -6.98
C ASN A 262 -19.69 -5.84 -5.82
N LEU A 263 -20.50 -6.25 -4.87
CA LEU A 263 -20.08 -7.05 -3.71
C LEU A 263 -20.70 -8.46 -3.76
N GLY A 264 -21.36 -8.81 -4.86
CA GLY A 264 -22.12 -10.07 -5.02
C GLY A 264 -23.41 -10.11 -4.20
N LEU A 265 -23.91 -8.96 -3.71
CA LEU A 265 -25.15 -8.88 -2.93
C LEU A 265 -26.36 -8.75 -3.85
N SER A 266 -27.43 -9.50 -3.54
CA SER A 266 -28.69 -9.49 -4.29
C SER A 266 -29.63 -8.34 -3.91
N SER A 267 -29.38 -7.69 -2.77
CA SER A 267 -30.24 -6.61 -2.22
C SER A 267 -29.41 -5.36 -1.94
N SER A 268 -30.00 -4.21 -2.25
CA SER A 268 -29.45 -2.91 -1.83
C SER A 268 -29.65 -2.65 -0.33
N LYS A 269 -30.62 -3.30 0.31
CA LYS A 269 -30.91 -3.10 1.73
C LYS A 269 -29.92 -3.89 2.58
N ALA A 270 -29.18 -3.19 3.43
CA ALA A 270 -28.35 -3.82 4.44
C ALA A 270 -29.18 -4.13 5.71
N VAL A 271 -28.99 -5.33 6.25
CA VAL A 271 -29.62 -5.74 7.50
C VAL A 271 -28.74 -5.32 8.67
N PHE A 272 -29.34 -4.73 9.70
CA PHE A 272 -28.65 -4.30 10.90
C PHE A 272 -29.36 -4.75 12.17
N ASP A 273 -28.57 -4.97 13.21
CA ASP A 273 -29.04 -5.26 14.57
C ASP A 273 -28.48 -4.16 15.50
N GLY A 274 -29.40 -3.33 16.04
CA GLY A 274 -29.02 -2.14 16.79
C GLY A 274 -28.16 -1.20 15.95
N THR A 275 -26.87 -1.05 16.30
CA THR A 275 -25.89 -0.24 15.57
C THR A 275 -24.92 -1.05 14.70
N LYS A 276 -25.13 -2.36 14.63
CA LYS A 276 -24.21 -3.30 13.98
C LYS A 276 -24.75 -3.76 12.63
N ILE A 277 -23.87 -3.79 11.65
CA ILE A 277 -24.13 -4.38 10.33
C ILE A 277 -23.14 -5.53 10.14
N THR A 278 -23.65 -6.71 9.76
CA THR A 278 -22.82 -7.83 9.34
C THR A 278 -22.74 -7.85 7.83
N PHE A 279 -21.52 -7.78 7.32
CA PHE A 279 -21.19 -7.88 5.90
C PHE A 279 -20.81 -9.31 5.60
N ASP A 280 -21.50 -9.91 4.64
CA ASP A 280 -21.12 -11.17 4.02
C ASP A 280 -21.09 -10.92 2.51
N CYS A 281 -19.91 -10.54 2.00
CA CYS A 281 -19.71 -10.12 0.62
C CYS A 281 -19.14 -11.28 -0.19
N PRO A 282 -19.91 -11.94 -1.08
CA PRO A 282 -19.44 -13.07 -1.86
C PRO A 282 -18.33 -12.72 -2.88
N GLU A 283 -18.33 -11.47 -3.37
CA GLU A 283 -17.41 -11.04 -4.42
C GLU A 283 -16.48 -9.92 -3.95
N PRO A 284 -15.25 -9.87 -4.45
CA PRO A 284 -14.37 -8.73 -4.25
C PRO A 284 -14.90 -7.51 -5.02
N GLY A 285 -14.89 -6.35 -4.38
CA GLY A 285 -15.40 -5.14 -5.01
C GLY A 285 -15.63 -4.00 -4.01
N THR A 286 -16.29 -2.96 -4.49
CA THR A 286 -16.58 -1.78 -3.67
C THR A 286 -17.99 -1.28 -3.92
N SER A 287 -18.68 -0.93 -2.84
CA SER A 287 -19.97 -0.23 -2.90
C SER A 287 -20.06 0.84 -1.83
N MET A 288 -20.75 1.93 -2.13
CA MET A 288 -21.10 2.92 -1.12
C MET A 288 -22.28 2.39 -0.28
N LEU A 289 -22.16 2.51 1.03
CA LEU A 289 -23.19 2.21 2.02
C LEU A 289 -23.67 3.52 2.64
N ARG A 290 -24.92 3.84 2.44
CA ARG A 290 -25.58 4.98 3.08
C ARG A 290 -26.31 4.50 4.32
N ILE A 291 -26.01 5.11 5.46
CA ILE A 291 -26.62 4.81 6.74
C ILE A 291 -27.32 6.05 7.27
N SER A 292 -28.60 5.90 7.62
CA SER A 292 -29.35 6.86 8.42
C SER A 292 -29.37 6.39 9.88
N ALA A 293 -29.14 7.30 10.80
CA ALA A 293 -29.14 7.04 12.22
C ALA A 293 -29.72 8.22 12.99
N VAL A 294 -30.25 7.96 14.16
CA VAL A 294 -30.64 8.99 15.14
C VAL A 294 -29.72 8.91 16.35
N SER A 295 -29.41 10.06 16.93
CA SER A 295 -28.71 10.17 18.21
C SER A 295 -29.42 11.22 19.05
N GLY A 296 -30.21 10.77 20.02
CA GLY A 296 -31.22 11.60 20.68
C GLY A 296 -32.28 12.07 19.68
N ASP A 297 -32.48 13.37 19.58
CA ASP A 297 -33.47 13.98 18.67
C ASP A 297 -32.85 14.41 17.32
N THR A 298 -31.58 14.09 17.08
CA THR A 298 -30.86 14.51 15.85
C THR A 298 -30.75 13.34 14.88
N GLU A 299 -31.19 13.56 13.65
CA GLU A 299 -31.02 12.62 12.54
C GLU A 299 -29.72 12.90 11.80
N PHE A 300 -29.00 11.85 11.45
CA PHE A 300 -27.75 11.86 10.69
C PHE A 300 -27.85 10.94 9.49
N VAL A 301 -27.26 11.37 8.39
CA VAL A 301 -27.04 10.50 7.23
C VAL A 301 -25.54 10.53 6.92
N ARG A 302 -24.92 9.35 6.81
CA ARG A 302 -23.51 9.20 6.47
C ARG A 302 -23.30 8.15 5.41
N GLU A 303 -22.27 8.38 4.60
CA GLU A 303 -21.84 7.44 3.58
C GLU A 303 -20.51 6.81 3.99
N PHE A 304 -20.41 5.52 3.71
CA PHE A 304 -19.25 4.69 3.96
C PHE A 304 -18.89 3.95 2.67
N ALA A 305 -17.61 3.77 2.42
CA ALA A 305 -17.17 2.83 1.39
C ALA A 305 -17.03 1.44 2.02
N VAL A 306 -17.73 0.44 1.50
CA VAL A 306 -17.51 -0.96 1.85
C VAL A 306 -16.64 -1.57 0.77
N VAL A 307 -15.48 -2.08 1.15
CA VAL A 307 -14.49 -2.66 0.26
C VAL A 307 -14.31 -4.13 0.64
N SER A 308 -14.79 -5.02 -0.22
CA SER A 308 -14.57 -6.46 -0.09
C SER A 308 -13.31 -6.84 -0.86
N ARG A 309 -12.38 -7.53 -0.20
CA ARG A 309 -11.17 -8.04 -0.83
C ARG A 309 -11.04 -9.52 -0.58
N ALA A 310 -10.65 -10.25 -1.63
CA ALA A 310 -10.18 -11.62 -1.45
C ALA A 310 -9.09 -11.62 -0.39
N GLY A 311 -9.13 -12.59 0.52
CA GLY A 311 -8.11 -12.74 1.56
C GLY A 311 -6.73 -12.83 0.90
N LEU A 312 -5.69 -12.81 1.74
CA LEU A 312 -4.30 -13.05 1.32
C LEU A 312 -4.12 -14.49 0.79
N ALA A 313 -4.96 -14.87 -0.17
CA ALA A 313 -4.84 -16.14 -0.85
C ALA A 313 -3.55 -16.18 -1.66
N ALA A 314 -3.12 -17.38 -2.06
CA ALA A 314 -1.85 -17.66 -2.73
C ALA A 314 -1.56 -16.83 -3.99
N ASN A 315 -2.53 -16.15 -4.56
CA ASN A 315 -2.41 -15.23 -5.70
C ASN A 315 -2.49 -13.75 -5.30
N GLY A 316 -2.36 -13.43 -4.01
CA GLY A 316 -2.07 -12.11 -3.50
C GLY A 316 -3.15 -11.05 -3.60
N GLY A 317 -4.31 -11.35 -4.16
CA GLY A 317 -5.42 -10.38 -4.21
C GLY A 317 -5.13 -9.09 -4.97
N TRP A 318 -4.14 -9.09 -5.87
CA TRP A 318 -3.76 -7.92 -6.68
C TRP A 318 -4.57 -7.80 -7.98
N LEU A 319 -5.32 -8.82 -8.37
CA LEU A 319 -6.13 -8.86 -9.59
C LEU A 319 -7.58 -9.19 -9.28
#